data_6bbccf475ec184ed64ef1e4963935473
#
_entry.id   6bbccf475ec184ed64ef1e4963935473
#
_cell.length_a   1.000
_cell.length_b   1.000
_cell.length_c   1.000
_cell.angle_alpha   90.00
_cell.angle_beta   90.00
_cell.angle_gamma   90.00
#
_symmetry.space_group_name_H-M   'P 1'
#
loop_
_entity.id
_entity.type
_entity.pdbx_description
1 polymer ?
#
loop_
_entity_poly.entity_id
_entity_poly.type
_entity_poly.pdbx_seq_one_letter_code
_entity_poly.pdbx_strand_id
1 'polypeptide(L)'
;IKDYGEDIQELFLRFLVTDPDVFVRVNTIVEPYMFNRKFRDAVTFLKDHANKYNSIPTLEQLEAVNGIELKPVEDVHESHMSWFMDEFETFCRHKALEKAILDSTDLLEQQDYGSVETMIKEASQVGLVSDFGLDYYEDPKERLQWIKDQAGAISTGWKKFDQKLYGGLNRGELTVFAGGSGAGKSLFLQNLGVNWSQAGLNTVYLSLELSEQLSSMRIDAMVSGYATRDVMKNMDDVDLKVRMKGKGAGKFRIKQMSNGINSNDIRSFLREYEIQTGVKVDALLVDYLDLMMPISGKVSPSDLFIKDKYVSEELRNLAVELNILLVTASQLNRGAVEEIEFDHSHIAGGISKIQTSDNVIGIFTSNAMRERGRYQIQFMKTRSSSGVGSKVDLKFDPETLRIEDLEEDEEDFDTLQTKTLVADLQRSSAIRTEDKDDTVSSIDETKLQGLALRDLLKKK
;
A
#
# COMPACT_ATOMS: atom_id res chain seq x y z
N ILE A 1 21.39 -19.10 26.16
CA ILE A 1 20.88 -17.81 26.68
C ILE A 1 22.10 -17.07 27.18
N LYS A 2 22.40 -15.89 26.64
CA LYS A 2 23.46 -15.03 27.16
C LYS A 2 23.03 -14.59 28.57
N ASP A 3 23.85 -14.87 29.57
CA ASP A 3 23.62 -14.39 30.92
C ASP A 3 24.26 -13.01 31.07
N TYR A 4 23.44 -11.98 31.24
CA TYR A 4 23.90 -10.62 31.48
C TYR A 4 24.17 -10.42 33.02
N GLY A 5 25.23 -11.09 33.50
CA GLY A 5 25.67 -11.02 34.86
C GLY A 5 26.09 -9.60 35.32
N GLU A 6 26.44 -9.46 36.59
CA GLU A 6 26.80 -8.17 37.17
C GLU A 6 27.99 -7.51 36.48
N ASP A 7 28.99 -8.29 36.07
CA ASP A 7 30.20 -7.78 35.39
C ASP A 7 29.89 -7.07 34.08
N ILE A 8 28.98 -7.64 33.28
CA ILE A 8 28.55 -7.05 31.98
C ILE A 8 27.73 -5.78 32.26
N GLN A 9 26.83 -5.82 33.23
CA GLN A 9 26.01 -4.65 33.55
C GLN A 9 26.86 -3.51 34.15
N GLU A 10 27.90 -3.82 34.90
CA GLU A 10 28.88 -2.84 35.38
C GLU A 10 29.64 -2.24 34.18
N LEU A 11 30.09 -3.07 33.26
CA LEU A 11 30.74 -2.60 32.03
C LEU A 11 29.82 -1.69 31.23
N PHE A 12 28.52 -2.04 31.06
CA PHE A 12 27.55 -1.18 30.40
C PHE A 12 27.41 0.17 31.12
N LEU A 13 27.29 0.18 32.44
CA LEU A 13 27.18 1.42 33.19
C LEU A 13 28.44 2.28 33.06
N ARG A 14 29.63 1.67 32.98
CA ARG A 14 30.90 2.38 32.75
C ARG A 14 30.91 3.06 31.36
N PHE A 15 30.42 2.41 30.29
CA PHE A 15 30.28 3.04 28.97
C PHE A 15 29.30 4.23 29.03
N LEU A 16 28.16 4.08 29.70
CA LEU A 16 27.13 5.12 29.79
C LEU A 16 27.61 6.40 30.48
N VAL A 17 28.56 6.29 31.41
CA VAL A 17 29.10 7.45 32.18
C VAL A 17 30.43 7.98 31.65
N THR A 18 31.08 7.24 30.73
CA THR A 18 32.37 7.66 30.16
C THR A 18 32.18 8.61 28.99
N ASP A 19 31.14 8.38 28.16
CA ASP A 19 30.91 9.15 26.96
C ASP A 19 29.46 9.68 26.90
N PRO A 20 29.26 11.03 26.95
CA PRO A 20 27.94 11.63 26.84
C PRO A 20 27.19 11.27 25.55
N ASP A 21 27.88 11.12 24.42
CA ASP A 21 27.27 10.79 23.14
C ASP A 21 26.69 9.37 23.13
N VAL A 22 27.36 8.46 23.85
CA VAL A 22 26.85 7.10 24.07
C VAL A 22 25.55 7.12 24.83
N PHE A 23 25.51 7.85 25.95
CA PHE A 23 24.31 7.93 26.77
C PHE A 23 23.14 8.56 26.01
N VAL A 24 23.36 9.62 25.23
CA VAL A 24 22.31 10.27 24.43
C VAL A 24 21.68 9.29 23.48
N ARG A 25 22.46 8.42 22.81
CA ARG A 25 21.95 7.42 21.86
C ARG A 25 21.08 6.36 22.52
N VAL A 26 21.41 5.94 23.74
CA VAL A 26 20.71 4.84 24.42
C VAL A 26 19.69 5.29 25.45
N ASN A 27 19.62 6.57 25.77
CA ASN A 27 18.73 7.12 26.81
C ASN A 27 17.25 6.78 26.60
N THR A 28 16.84 6.64 25.37
CA THR A 28 15.45 6.31 25.00
C THR A 28 15.08 4.86 25.30
N ILE A 29 16.04 3.95 25.35
CA ILE A 29 15.78 2.52 25.56
C ILE A 29 16.23 2.01 26.93
N VAL A 30 17.12 2.74 27.63
CA VAL A 30 17.61 2.34 28.94
C VAL A 30 16.60 2.67 30.02
N GLU A 31 16.30 1.65 30.87
CA GLU A 31 15.44 1.82 32.02
C GLU A 31 16.08 1.21 33.27
N PRO A 32 15.93 1.84 34.47
CA PRO A 32 16.57 1.37 35.70
C PRO A 32 16.22 -0.08 36.06
N TYR A 33 14.99 -0.52 35.77
CA TYR A 33 14.55 -1.88 36.10
C TYR A 33 15.29 -2.98 35.33
N MET A 34 15.93 -2.64 34.23
CA MET A 34 16.69 -3.58 33.37
C MET A 34 17.96 -4.06 34.08
N PHE A 35 18.48 -3.26 35.01
CA PHE A 35 19.70 -3.54 35.73
C PHE A 35 19.45 -4.28 37.06
N ASN A 36 20.45 -4.98 37.53
CA ASN A 36 20.46 -5.60 38.86
C ASN A 36 20.25 -4.52 39.95
N ARG A 37 19.67 -4.91 41.05
CA ARG A 37 19.34 -4.00 42.18
C ARG A 37 20.50 -3.10 42.56
N LYS A 38 21.74 -3.62 42.49
CA LYS A 38 22.98 -2.88 42.81
C LYS A 38 23.17 -1.63 41.95
N PHE A 39 22.77 -1.67 40.67
CA PHE A 39 23.01 -0.59 39.71
C PHE A 39 21.78 0.29 39.43
N ARG A 40 20.59 -0.09 39.89
CA ARG A 40 19.33 0.62 39.55
C ARG A 40 19.35 2.08 40.00
N ASP A 41 19.81 2.34 41.20
CA ASP A 41 19.86 3.70 41.75
C ASP A 41 20.86 4.57 40.96
N ALA A 42 21.96 4.01 40.50
CA ALA A 42 22.94 4.70 39.68
C ALA A 42 22.37 5.04 38.31
N VAL A 43 21.64 4.10 37.66
CA VAL A 43 20.97 4.37 36.38
C VAL A 43 19.86 5.39 36.51
N THR A 44 19.09 5.34 37.62
CA THR A 44 18.07 6.35 37.94
C THR A 44 18.69 7.72 38.05
N PHE A 45 19.75 7.85 38.87
CA PHE A 45 20.48 9.11 39.08
C PHE A 45 21.04 9.63 37.73
N LEU A 46 21.61 8.76 36.92
CA LEU A 46 22.15 9.11 35.60
C LEU A 46 21.06 9.73 34.69
N LYS A 47 19.88 9.09 34.63
CA LYS A 47 18.74 9.59 33.83
C LYS A 47 18.19 10.91 34.38
N ASP A 48 17.97 10.99 35.68
CA ASP A 48 17.44 12.19 36.31
C ASP A 48 18.39 13.39 36.18
N HIS A 49 19.71 13.16 36.31
CA HIS A 49 20.72 14.18 36.10
C HIS A 49 20.73 14.66 34.65
N ALA A 50 20.71 13.74 33.71
CA ALA A 50 20.68 14.08 32.28
C ALA A 50 19.42 14.87 31.91
N ASN A 51 18.26 14.46 32.40
CA ASN A 51 17.00 15.16 32.15
C ASN A 51 16.96 16.56 32.78
N LYS A 52 17.58 16.74 33.94
CA LYS A 52 17.53 17.99 34.67
C LYS A 52 18.57 19.00 34.24
N TYR A 53 19.79 18.53 33.91
CA TYR A 53 20.96 19.38 33.64
C TYR A 53 21.43 19.30 32.18
N ASN A 54 20.81 18.48 31.37
CA ASN A 54 21.19 18.21 29.98
C ASN A 54 22.67 17.79 29.83
N SER A 55 23.16 17.07 30.82
CA SER A 55 24.52 16.55 30.93
C SER A 55 24.56 15.29 31.75
N ILE A 56 25.47 14.38 31.50
CA ILE A 56 25.67 13.21 32.38
C ILE A 56 26.42 13.61 33.65
N PRO A 57 26.18 12.92 34.78
CA PRO A 57 26.94 13.16 36.03
C PRO A 57 28.40 12.70 35.86
N THR A 58 29.30 13.29 36.62
CA THR A 58 30.68 12.80 36.72
C THR A 58 30.74 11.50 37.51
N LEU A 59 31.80 10.71 37.32
CA LEU A 59 32.01 9.48 38.08
C LEU A 59 32.04 9.76 39.60
N GLU A 60 32.69 10.86 40.01
CA GLU A 60 32.74 11.29 41.41
C GLU A 60 31.35 11.64 41.97
N GLN A 61 30.48 12.26 41.18
CA GLN A 61 29.10 12.53 41.56
C GLN A 61 28.28 11.24 41.72
N LEU A 62 28.48 10.29 40.81
CA LEU A 62 27.77 9.01 40.83
C LEU A 62 28.22 8.17 42.00
N GLU A 63 29.53 8.14 42.33
CA GLU A 63 30.07 7.47 43.50
C GLU A 63 29.59 8.10 44.82
N ALA A 64 29.61 9.41 44.90
CA ALA A 64 29.18 10.13 46.10
C ALA A 64 27.70 9.92 46.41
N VAL A 65 26.84 9.78 45.39
CA VAL A 65 25.38 9.64 45.59
C VAL A 65 24.98 8.17 45.77
N ASN A 66 25.61 7.24 45.06
CA ASN A 66 25.17 5.85 45.02
C ASN A 66 26.17 4.86 45.65
N GLY A 67 27.35 5.32 46.02
CA GLY A 67 28.38 4.48 46.67
C GLY A 67 28.97 3.42 45.75
N ILE A 68 28.82 3.59 44.40
CA ILE A 68 29.33 2.65 43.42
C ILE A 68 30.63 3.23 42.82
N GLU A 69 31.76 2.61 43.09
CA GLU A 69 33.03 2.95 42.51
C GLU A 69 33.12 2.36 41.08
N LEU A 70 33.12 3.25 40.09
CA LEU A 70 33.26 2.88 38.68
C LEU A 70 34.56 3.45 38.11
N LYS A 71 35.26 2.63 37.34
CA LYS A 71 36.43 3.11 36.58
C LYS A 71 36.03 3.48 35.17
N PRO A 72 36.54 4.60 34.61
CA PRO A 72 36.27 4.94 33.20
C PRO A 72 36.76 3.82 32.30
N VAL A 73 36.14 3.72 31.13
CA VAL A 73 36.64 2.83 30.07
C VAL A 73 37.79 3.54 29.38
N GLU A 74 39.01 2.99 29.48
CA GLU A 74 40.22 3.54 28.83
C GLU A 74 40.27 3.05 27.39
N ASP A 75 40.82 3.85 26.48
CA ASP A 75 41.07 3.52 25.07
C ASP A 75 39.81 3.03 24.30
N VAL A 76 38.78 3.84 24.31
CA VAL A 76 37.53 3.54 23.58
C VAL A 76 37.76 3.72 22.09
N HIS A 77 37.90 2.63 21.34
CA HIS A 77 37.92 2.63 19.88
C HIS A 77 36.51 2.50 19.29
N GLU A 78 36.33 2.92 18.06
CA GLU A 78 35.05 2.84 17.34
C GLU A 78 34.46 1.42 17.29
N SER A 79 35.32 0.40 17.19
CA SER A 79 34.89 -1.01 17.25
C SER A 79 34.32 -1.44 18.61
N HIS A 80 34.84 -0.87 19.71
CA HIS A 80 34.31 -1.13 21.05
C HIS A 80 32.95 -0.47 21.22
N MET A 81 32.77 0.69 20.59
CA MET A 81 31.52 1.42 20.61
C MET A 81 30.43 0.68 19.82
N SER A 82 30.74 0.21 18.60
CA SER A 82 29.80 -0.60 17.80
C SER A 82 29.38 -1.85 18.56
N TRP A 83 30.34 -2.56 19.15
CA TRP A 83 30.03 -3.73 19.98
C TRP A 83 29.14 -3.39 21.16
N PHE A 84 29.43 -2.29 21.88
CA PHE A 84 28.63 -1.84 22.99
C PHE A 84 27.18 -1.55 22.57
N MET A 85 26.99 -0.81 21.48
CA MET A 85 25.66 -0.45 21.00
C MET A 85 24.80 -1.68 20.66
N ASP A 86 25.37 -2.64 19.93
CA ASP A 86 24.69 -3.87 19.53
C ASP A 86 24.34 -4.75 20.75
N GLU A 87 25.29 -4.89 21.65
CA GLU A 87 25.11 -5.73 22.83
C GLU A 87 24.17 -5.10 23.86
N PHE A 88 24.25 -3.78 24.04
CA PHE A 88 23.39 -3.03 24.94
C PHE A 88 21.94 -2.98 24.46
N GLU A 89 21.72 -2.79 23.17
CA GLU A 89 20.39 -2.90 22.57
C GLU A 89 19.78 -4.29 22.80
N THR A 90 20.57 -5.33 22.58
CA THR A 90 20.16 -6.72 22.82
C THR A 90 19.79 -6.95 24.28
N PHE A 91 20.59 -6.41 25.20
CA PHE A 91 20.33 -6.45 26.65
C PHE A 91 19.02 -5.74 27.01
N CYS A 92 18.82 -4.51 26.55
CA CYS A 92 17.60 -3.73 26.82
C CYS A 92 16.36 -4.43 26.28
N ARG A 93 16.41 -4.94 25.04
CA ARG A 93 15.31 -5.70 24.42
C ARG A 93 15.02 -6.98 25.19
N HIS A 94 16.03 -7.71 25.61
CA HIS A 94 15.87 -8.91 26.43
C HIS A 94 15.17 -8.61 27.75
N LYS A 95 15.61 -7.56 28.46
CA LYS A 95 15.03 -7.16 29.73
C LYS A 95 13.62 -6.60 29.60
N ALA A 96 13.33 -5.89 28.53
CA ALA A 96 11.98 -5.43 28.22
C ALA A 96 11.02 -6.60 27.97
N LEU A 97 11.43 -7.58 27.17
CA LEU A 97 10.64 -8.79 26.93
C LEU A 97 10.47 -9.64 28.20
N GLU A 98 11.52 -9.82 29.00
CA GLU A 98 11.44 -10.51 30.29
C GLU A 98 10.36 -9.87 31.19
N LYS A 99 10.39 -8.56 31.32
CA LYS A 99 9.39 -7.80 32.08
C LYS A 99 8.00 -7.95 31.49
N ALA A 100 7.84 -7.78 30.18
CA ALA A 100 6.55 -7.90 29.52
C ALA A 100 5.92 -9.29 29.70
N ILE A 101 6.72 -10.35 29.65
CA ILE A 101 6.25 -11.72 29.89
C ILE A 101 5.78 -11.87 31.34
N LEU A 102 6.53 -11.36 32.31
CA LEU A 102 6.16 -11.43 33.72
C LEU A 102 4.90 -10.62 34.01
N ASP A 103 4.83 -9.38 33.53
CA ASP A 103 3.68 -8.48 33.74
C ASP A 103 2.42 -8.97 32.98
N SER A 104 2.59 -9.76 31.91
CA SER A 104 1.47 -10.33 31.15
C SER A 104 0.73 -11.46 31.88
N THR A 105 1.31 -12.02 32.95
CA THR A 105 0.70 -13.12 33.70
C THR A 105 -0.66 -12.74 34.27
N ASP A 106 -0.76 -11.55 34.87
CA ASP A 106 -2.01 -11.05 35.46
C ASP A 106 -3.08 -10.77 34.39
N LEU A 107 -2.65 -10.32 33.20
CA LEU A 107 -3.53 -10.05 32.06
C LEU A 107 -4.06 -11.36 31.44
N LEU A 108 -3.23 -12.40 31.42
CA LEU A 108 -3.65 -13.75 30.97
C LEU A 108 -4.70 -14.34 31.90
N GLU A 109 -4.59 -14.15 33.22
CA GLU A 109 -5.61 -14.57 34.19
C GLU A 109 -6.94 -13.85 33.95
N GLN A 110 -6.89 -12.58 33.52
CA GLN A 110 -8.06 -11.79 33.15
C GLN A 110 -8.59 -12.05 31.74
N GLN A 111 -7.95 -12.93 30.98
CA GLN A 111 -8.25 -13.23 29.57
C GLN A 111 -8.16 -12.03 28.62
N ASP A 112 -7.36 -11.02 28.99
CA ASP A 112 -7.10 -9.83 28.14
C ASP A 112 -5.92 -10.07 27.21
N TYR A 113 -6.16 -10.89 26.19
CA TYR A 113 -5.14 -11.28 25.20
C TYR A 113 -4.66 -10.09 24.34
N GLY A 114 -5.53 -9.08 24.11
CA GLY A 114 -5.17 -7.90 23.32
C GLY A 114 -4.11 -7.03 24.00
N SER A 115 -4.23 -6.83 25.32
CA SER A 115 -3.22 -6.11 26.09
C SER A 115 -1.90 -6.89 26.18
N VAL A 116 -1.97 -8.23 26.30
CA VAL A 116 -0.77 -9.10 26.26
C VAL A 116 -0.04 -8.95 24.92
N GLU A 117 -0.75 -9.06 23.80
CA GLU A 117 -0.15 -8.91 22.45
C GLU A 117 0.53 -7.54 22.31
N THR A 118 -0.15 -6.48 22.73
CA THR A 118 0.37 -5.11 22.65
C THR A 118 1.65 -4.96 23.48
N MET A 119 1.64 -5.44 24.73
CA MET A 119 2.78 -5.35 25.63
C MET A 119 4.01 -6.12 25.10
N ILE A 120 3.82 -7.33 24.58
CA ILE A 120 4.91 -8.13 23.99
C ILE A 120 5.42 -7.46 22.71
N LYS A 121 4.54 -6.89 21.88
CA LYS A 121 4.93 -6.16 20.68
C LYS A 121 5.75 -4.92 21.00
N GLU A 122 5.32 -4.12 21.96
CA GLU A 122 6.07 -2.93 22.41
C GLU A 122 7.45 -3.31 22.97
N ALA A 123 7.53 -4.34 23.80
CA ALA A 123 8.79 -4.83 24.34
C ALA A 123 9.75 -5.37 23.25
N SER A 124 9.21 -6.00 22.21
CA SER A 124 10.01 -6.50 21.08
C SER A 124 10.55 -5.38 20.18
N GLN A 125 9.91 -4.21 20.20
CA GLN A 125 10.32 -3.02 19.43
C GLN A 125 11.34 -2.14 20.15
N VAL A 126 11.71 -2.47 21.39
CA VAL A 126 12.78 -1.77 22.11
C VAL A 126 14.09 -1.92 21.31
N GLY A 127 14.62 -0.82 20.82
CA GLY A 127 15.82 -0.78 20.00
C GLY A 127 16.33 0.64 19.79
N LEU A 128 17.58 0.74 19.40
CA LEU A 128 18.18 2.02 19.03
C LEU A 128 17.59 2.50 17.71
N VAL A 129 17.34 3.79 17.63
CA VAL A 129 17.02 4.41 16.34
C VAL A 129 18.33 4.47 15.55
N SER A 130 18.54 3.49 14.69
CA SER A 130 19.71 3.40 13.82
C SER A 130 19.55 4.17 12.51
N ASP A 131 18.29 4.48 12.16
CA ASP A 131 17.96 5.20 10.93
C ASP A 131 17.51 6.63 11.28
N PHE A 132 18.42 7.58 11.11
CA PHE A 132 18.15 9.02 11.24
C PHE A 132 17.65 9.64 9.93
N GLY A 133 17.31 8.79 8.96
CA GLY A 133 16.96 9.23 7.61
C GLY A 133 18.19 9.52 6.75
N LEU A 134 17.96 10.24 5.66
CA LEU A 134 18.96 10.49 4.63
C LEU A 134 19.50 11.93 4.74
N ASP A 135 20.82 12.11 4.81
CA ASP A 135 21.40 13.43 4.60
C ASP A 135 21.32 13.78 3.10
N TYR A 136 20.58 14.85 2.81
CA TYR A 136 20.26 15.19 1.42
C TYR A 136 21.50 15.54 0.59
N TYR A 137 22.52 16.14 1.21
CA TYR A 137 23.74 16.60 0.53
C TYR A 137 24.87 15.59 0.56
N GLU A 138 24.79 14.58 1.42
CA GLU A 138 25.75 13.46 1.43
C GLU A 138 25.43 12.47 0.31
N ASP A 139 26.45 12.06 -0.40
CA ASP A 139 26.45 11.03 -1.44
C ASP A 139 25.25 11.01 -2.42
N PRO A 140 25.00 12.13 -3.16
CA PRO A 140 23.86 12.22 -4.09
C PRO A 140 23.85 11.10 -5.13
N LYS A 141 25.03 10.59 -5.52
CA LYS A 141 25.14 9.50 -6.50
C LYS A 141 24.66 8.17 -5.94
N GLU A 142 25.02 7.84 -4.72
CA GLU A 142 24.57 6.61 -4.04
C GLU A 142 23.07 6.66 -3.79
N ARG A 143 22.56 7.81 -3.34
CA ARG A 143 21.14 8.04 -3.18
C ARG A 143 20.36 7.85 -4.49
N LEU A 144 20.84 8.41 -5.60
CA LEU A 144 20.20 8.24 -6.90
C LEU A 144 20.30 6.78 -7.39
N GLN A 145 21.39 6.10 -7.12
CA GLN A 145 21.52 4.68 -7.43
C GLN A 145 20.57 3.85 -6.59
N TRP A 146 20.49 4.11 -5.28
CA TRP A 146 19.53 3.46 -4.38
C TRP A 146 18.08 3.69 -4.83
N ILE A 147 17.71 4.93 -5.20
CA ILE A 147 16.39 5.24 -5.77
C ILE A 147 16.15 4.42 -7.04
N LYS A 148 17.14 4.36 -7.93
CA LYS A 148 17.04 3.59 -9.18
C LYS A 148 16.86 2.10 -8.94
N ASP A 149 17.57 1.54 -7.96
CA ASP A 149 17.54 0.12 -7.63
C ASP A 149 16.27 -0.28 -6.86
N GLN A 150 15.76 0.62 -6.02
CA GLN A 150 14.54 0.41 -5.22
C GLN A 150 13.25 0.84 -5.93
N ALA A 151 13.31 1.88 -6.74
CA ALA A 151 12.17 2.48 -7.45
C ALA A 151 11.95 1.88 -8.83
N GLY A 152 12.23 0.59 -9.01
CA GLY A 152 11.82 -0.12 -10.21
C GLY A 152 10.30 -0.18 -10.26
N ALA A 153 9.68 0.76 -10.99
CA ALA A 153 8.27 0.68 -11.27
C ALA A 153 7.95 -0.67 -11.92
N ILE A 154 6.96 -1.37 -11.38
CA ILE A 154 6.58 -2.69 -11.86
C ILE A 154 5.43 -2.51 -12.84
N SER A 155 5.66 -2.96 -14.09
CA SER A 155 4.66 -2.88 -15.15
C SER A 155 3.35 -3.53 -14.74
N THR A 156 2.24 -2.87 -15.07
CA THR A 156 0.88 -3.43 -14.91
C THR A 156 0.53 -4.40 -16.05
N GLY A 157 1.35 -4.46 -17.08
CA GLY A 157 1.08 -5.18 -18.32
C GLY A 157 0.28 -4.39 -19.34
N TRP A 158 -0.09 -3.13 -19.05
CA TRP A 158 -0.71 -2.18 -19.96
C TRP A 158 0.26 -1.04 -20.25
N LYS A 159 0.83 -1.01 -21.45
CA LYS A 159 1.90 -0.08 -21.83
C LYS A 159 1.51 1.39 -21.66
N LYS A 160 0.30 1.75 -22.08
CA LYS A 160 -0.18 3.14 -21.99
C LYS A 160 -0.44 3.58 -20.56
N PHE A 161 -0.91 2.66 -19.73
CA PHE A 161 -1.04 2.87 -18.30
C PHE A 161 0.33 3.13 -17.66
N ASP A 162 1.28 2.24 -17.94
CA ASP A 162 2.63 2.30 -17.36
C ASP A 162 3.36 3.57 -17.78
N GLN A 163 3.19 4.03 -19.02
CA GLN A 163 3.77 5.31 -19.48
C GLN A 163 3.32 6.51 -18.64
N LYS A 164 2.08 6.50 -18.15
CA LYS A 164 1.55 7.59 -17.29
C LYS A 164 2.12 7.56 -15.87
N LEU A 165 2.65 6.43 -15.43
CA LEU A 165 3.26 6.20 -14.13
C LEU A 165 4.79 5.97 -14.19
N TYR A 166 5.44 6.40 -15.28
CA TYR A 166 6.89 6.27 -15.46
C TYR A 166 7.43 4.83 -15.38
N GLY A 167 6.61 3.86 -15.80
CA GLY A 167 6.98 2.45 -15.87
C GLY A 167 6.06 1.49 -15.13
N GLY A 168 5.08 1.98 -14.37
CA GLY A 168 4.09 1.16 -13.66
C GLY A 168 3.87 1.57 -12.21
N LEU A 169 3.63 0.59 -11.33
CA LEU A 169 3.33 0.80 -9.91
C LEU A 169 4.56 0.49 -9.05
N ASN A 170 4.71 1.18 -7.92
CA ASN A 170 5.82 0.99 -6.99
C ASN A 170 5.41 0.12 -5.79
N ARG A 171 6.38 -0.64 -5.25
CA ARG A 171 6.22 -1.32 -3.97
C ARG A 171 6.08 -0.30 -2.84
N GLY A 172 5.35 -0.66 -1.80
CA GLY A 172 5.10 0.24 -0.66
C GLY A 172 4.05 1.32 -0.92
N GLU A 173 3.46 1.37 -2.12
CA GLU A 173 2.38 2.28 -2.47
C GLU A 173 1.01 1.59 -2.43
N LEU A 174 -0.01 2.34 -2.02
CA LEU A 174 -1.41 1.93 -2.12
C LEU A 174 -2.03 2.52 -3.40
N THR A 175 -2.46 1.64 -4.30
CA THR A 175 -3.22 2.01 -5.50
C THR A 175 -4.68 1.61 -5.36
N VAL A 176 -5.59 2.54 -5.66
CA VAL A 176 -7.05 2.33 -5.58
C VAL A 176 -7.66 2.48 -6.97
N PHE A 177 -8.33 1.42 -7.44
CA PHE A 177 -9.23 1.50 -8.60
C PHE A 177 -10.63 1.86 -8.14
N ALA A 178 -11.11 3.04 -8.54
CA ALA A 178 -12.39 3.58 -8.14
C ALA A 178 -13.39 3.50 -9.31
N GLY A 179 -14.62 3.06 -9.04
CA GLY A 179 -15.63 2.95 -10.08
C GLY A 179 -17.02 2.67 -9.53
N GLY A 180 -18.05 2.95 -10.31
CA GLY A 180 -19.45 2.65 -9.98
C GLY A 180 -19.69 1.15 -9.78
N SER A 181 -20.87 0.81 -9.27
CA SER A 181 -21.31 -0.58 -9.22
C SER A 181 -21.37 -1.16 -10.65
N GLY A 182 -20.78 -2.33 -10.83
CA GLY A 182 -20.69 -2.96 -12.16
C GLY A 182 -19.70 -2.31 -13.12
N ALA A 183 -18.87 -1.31 -12.74
CA ALA A 183 -17.86 -0.70 -13.61
C ALA A 183 -16.70 -1.65 -13.97
N GLY A 184 -16.63 -2.84 -13.36
CA GLY A 184 -15.59 -3.82 -13.67
C GLY A 184 -14.37 -3.76 -12.76
N LYS A 185 -14.47 -3.16 -11.57
CA LYS A 185 -13.36 -3.06 -10.59
C LYS A 185 -12.68 -4.39 -10.34
N SER A 186 -13.46 -5.43 -10.00
CA SER A 186 -12.94 -6.80 -9.79
C SER A 186 -12.24 -7.34 -11.02
N LEU A 187 -12.75 -7.04 -12.23
CA LEU A 187 -12.13 -7.47 -13.48
C LEU A 187 -10.75 -6.81 -13.70
N PHE A 188 -10.63 -5.51 -13.35
CA PHE A 188 -9.32 -4.84 -13.39
C PHE A 188 -8.32 -5.49 -12.44
N LEU A 189 -8.71 -5.76 -11.18
CA LEU A 189 -7.84 -6.42 -10.22
C LEU A 189 -7.45 -7.83 -10.69
N GLN A 190 -8.41 -8.62 -11.19
CA GLN A 190 -8.14 -9.97 -11.69
C GLN A 190 -7.20 -9.96 -12.90
N ASN A 191 -7.41 -9.05 -13.88
CA ASN A 191 -6.51 -8.89 -15.01
C ASN A 191 -5.10 -8.48 -14.58
N LEU A 192 -5.00 -7.55 -13.62
CA LEU A 192 -3.71 -7.14 -13.04
C LEU A 192 -3.00 -8.33 -12.37
N GLY A 193 -3.74 -9.15 -11.63
CA GLY A 193 -3.22 -10.39 -11.02
C GLY A 193 -2.72 -11.39 -12.06
N VAL A 194 -3.44 -11.56 -13.17
CA VAL A 194 -3.00 -12.41 -14.29
C VAL A 194 -1.73 -11.83 -14.93
N ASN A 195 -1.69 -10.53 -15.22
CA ASN A 195 -0.51 -9.89 -15.80
C ASN A 195 0.73 -10.06 -14.91
N TRP A 196 0.61 -9.78 -13.63
CA TRP A 196 1.72 -9.87 -12.69
C TRP A 196 2.20 -11.30 -12.47
N SER A 197 1.27 -12.25 -12.33
CA SER A 197 1.67 -13.66 -12.20
C SER A 197 2.38 -14.16 -13.46
N GLN A 198 1.91 -13.80 -14.65
CA GLN A 198 2.58 -14.14 -15.90
C GLN A 198 3.95 -13.45 -16.06
N ALA A 199 4.14 -12.29 -15.46
CA ALA A 199 5.43 -11.60 -15.37
C ALA A 199 6.38 -12.20 -14.32
N GLY A 200 5.96 -13.25 -13.58
CA GLY A 200 6.78 -13.95 -12.60
C GLY A 200 6.59 -13.49 -11.15
N LEU A 201 5.68 -12.56 -10.86
CA LEU A 201 5.42 -12.09 -9.50
C LEU A 201 4.49 -13.04 -8.75
N ASN A 202 4.81 -13.31 -7.48
CA ASN A 202 3.94 -14.05 -6.59
C ASN A 202 2.80 -13.15 -6.12
N THR A 203 1.61 -13.40 -6.63
CA THR A 203 0.44 -12.53 -6.44
C THR A 203 -0.62 -13.22 -5.58
N VAL A 204 -1.20 -12.48 -4.64
CA VAL A 204 -2.35 -12.91 -3.84
C VAL A 204 -3.55 -12.01 -4.18
N TYR A 205 -4.66 -12.64 -4.52
CA TYR A 205 -5.96 -11.97 -4.71
C TYR A 205 -6.91 -12.38 -3.59
N LEU A 206 -7.25 -11.41 -2.75
CA LEU A 206 -8.22 -11.56 -1.67
C LEU A 206 -9.56 -10.99 -2.11
N SER A 207 -10.57 -11.85 -2.18
CA SER A 207 -11.94 -11.44 -2.50
C SER A 207 -12.78 -11.38 -1.24
N LEU A 208 -13.43 -10.25 -1.01
CA LEU A 208 -14.42 -10.06 0.05
C LEU A 208 -15.87 -10.12 -0.48
N GLU A 209 -16.03 -10.18 -1.80
CA GLU A 209 -17.34 -10.19 -2.45
C GLU A 209 -17.60 -11.51 -3.20
N LEU A 210 -16.63 -11.98 -3.96
CA LEU A 210 -16.79 -13.14 -4.85
C LEU A 210 -16.20 -14.41 -4.24
N SER A 211 -16.84 -15.54 -4.52
CA SER A 211 -16.27 -16.84 -4.16
C SER A 211 -14.98 -17.15 -4.93
N GLU A 212 -14.13 -18.02 -4.36
CA GLU A 212 -12.91 -18.50 -5.02
C GLU A 212 -13.22 -19.16 -6.36
N GLN A 213 -14.32 -19.91 -6.43
CA GLN A 213 -14.77 -20.62 -7.63
C GLN A 213 -15.14 -19.65 -8.75
N LEU A 214 -15.94 -18.61 -8.43
CA LEU A 214 -16.34 -17.62 -9.42
C LEU A 214 -15.16 -16.79 -9.91
N SER A 215 -14.27 -16.41 -8.99
CA SER A 215 -13.04 -15.68 -9.34
C SER A 215 -12.13 -16.54 -10.22
N SER A 216 -11.94 -17.82 -9.88
CA SER A 216 -11.14 -18.75 -10.68
C SER A 216 -11.72 -18.95 -12.08
N MET A 217 -13.02 -19.15 -12.20
CA MET A 217 -13.68 -19.32 -13.52
C MET A 217 -13.48 -18.09 -14.44
N ARG A 218 -13.52 -16.88 -13.88
CA ARG A 218 -13.23 -15.65 -14.64
C ARG A 218 -11.77 -15.59 -15.08
N ILE A 219 -10.86 -15.94 -14.19
CA ILE A 219 -9.42 -15.99 -14.47
C ILE A 219 -9.10 -17.09 -15.48
N ASP A 220 -9.76 -18.26 -15.42
CA ASP A 220 -9.64 -19.31 -16.41
C ASP A 220 -10.03 -18.83 -17.80
N ALA A 221 -11.11 -18.05 -17.92
CA ALA A 221 -11.52 -17.45 -19.18
C ALA A 221 -10.45 -16.46 -19.71
N MET A 222 -9.91 -15.60 -18.83
CA MET A 222 -8.86 -14.64 -19.18
C MET A 222 -7.57 -15.33 -19.65
N VAL A 223 -7.20 -16.43 -19.03
CA VAL A 223 -5.93 -17.14 -19.31
C VAL A 223 -6.08 -18.07 -20.51
N SER A 224 -7.20 -18.80 -20.61
CA SER A 224 -7.42 -19.79 -21.67
C SER A 224 -7.90 -19.18 -23.00
N GLY A 225 -8.52 -17.98 -22.94
CA GLY A 225 -9.13 -17.34 -24.10
C GLY A 225 -10.48 -17.96 -24.51
N TYR A 226 -11.08 -18.79 -23.62
CA TYR A 226 -12.45 -19.28 -23.81
C TYR A 226 -13.45 -18.28 -23.22
N ALA A 227 -14.61 -18.14 -23.88
CA ALA A 227 -15.72 -17.41 -23.27
C ALA A 227 -16.11 -18.04 -21.93
N THR A 228 -16.46 -17.23 -20.93
CA THR A 228 -16.82 -17.70 -19.58
C THR A 228 -17.87 -18.81 -19.59
N ARG A 229 -18.86 -18.74 -20.53
CA ARG A 229 -19.92 -19.74 -20.71
C ARG A 229 -19.41 -21.09 -21.26
N ASP A 230 -18.22 -21.12 -21.87
CA ASP A 230 -17.67 -22.29 -22.54
C ASP A 230 -16.50 -22.92 -21.78
N VAL A 231 -16.00 -22.27 -20.71
CA VAL A 231 -14.92 -22.80 -19.85
C VAL A 231 -15.24 -24.21 -19.36
N MET A 232 -16.43 -24.41 -18.81
CA MET A 232 -16.83 -25.71 -18.27
C MET A 232 -17.09 -26.77 -19.35
N LYS A 233 -17.35 -26.38 -20.61
CA LYS A 233 -17.51 -27.32 -21.73
C LYS A 233 -16.18 -27.81 -22.28
N ASN A 234 -15.11 -27.06 -22.05
CA ASN A 234 -13.78 -27.31 -22.60
C ASN A 234 -12.73 -27.50 -21.50
N MET A 235 -13.09 -28.18 -20.40
CA MET A 235 -12.24 -28.28 -19.21
C MET A 235 -10.83 -28.80 -19.49
N ASP A 236 -10.68 -29.81 -20.34
CA ASP A 236 -9.37 -30.41 -20.62
C ASP A 236 -8.45 -29.42 -21.38
N ASP A 237 -8.98 -28.65 -22.33
CA ASP A 237 -8.21 -27.66 -23.06
C ASP A 237 -7.91 -26.45 -22.20
N VAL A 238 -8.84 -26.03 -21.34
CA VAL A 238 -8.64 -24.97 -20.34
C VAL A 238 -7.53 -25.37 -19.37
N ASP A 239 -7.57 -26.60 -18.81
CA ASP A 239 -6.52 -27.12 -17.93
C ASP A 239 -5.16 -27.08 -18.62
N LEU A 240 -5.07 -27.57 -19.84
CA LEU A 240 -3.85 -27.57 -20.64
C LEU A 240 -3.29 -26.14 -20.83
N LYS A 241 -4.14 -25.20 -21.25
CA LYS A 241 -3.74 -23.81 -21.49
C LYS A 241 -3.30 -23.11 -20.21
N VAL A 242 -4.04 -23.28 -19.12
CA VAL A 242 -3.69 -22.69 -17.81
C VAL A 242 -2.34 -23.24 -17.32
N ARG A 243 -2.12 -24.56 -17.44
CA ARG A 243 -0.80 -25.18 -17.09
C ARG A 243 0.33 -24.68 -17.98
N MET A 244 0.07 -24.51 -19.27
CA MET A 244 1.07 -23.97 -20.20
C MET A 244 1.45 -22.55 -19.85
N LYS A 245 0.48 -21.68 -19.59
CA LYS A 245 0.72 -20.29 -19.17
C LYS A 245 1.33 -20.18 -17.79
N GLY A 246 1.06 -21.13 -16.91
CA GLY A 246 1.64 -21.24 -15.58
C GLY A 246 3.12 -21.69 -15.55
N LYS A 247 3.67 -22.16 -16.70
CA LYS A 247 5.10 -22.52 -16.77
C LYS A 247 5.94 -21.24 -16.78
N GLY A 248 6.72 -21.05 -15.71
CA GLY A 248 7.55 -19.84 -15.51
C GLY A 248 6.80 -18.64 -14.92
N ALA A 249 5.50 -18.75 -14.71
CA ALA A 249 4.73 -17.73 -13.98
C ALA A 249 5.04 -17.77 -12.48
N GLY A 250 4.86 -16.64 -11.80
CA GLY A 250 4.79 -16.57 -10.35
C GLY A 250 3.54 -17.27 -9.80
N LYS A 251 3.49 -17.48 -8.50
CA LYS A 251 2.31 -18.05 -7.86
C LYS A 251 1.15 -17.08 -7.88
N PHE A 252 -0.03 -17.55 -8.24
CA PHE A 252 -1.26 -16.78 -8.16
C PHE A 252 -2.23 -17.45 -7.20
N ARG A 253 -2.37 -16.87 -5.99
CA ARG A 253 -3.25 -17.40 -4.95
C ARG A 253 -4.54 -16.60 -4.91
N ILE A 254 -5.67 -17.28 -5.02
CA ILE A 254 -7.00 -16.71 -4.88
C ILE A 254 -7.55 -17.18 -3.53
N LYS A 255 -8.03 -16.24 -2.71
CA LYS A 255 -8.61 -16.54 -1.40
C LYS A 255 -9.85 -15.67 -1.16
N GLN A 256 -10.96 -16.32 -0.82
CA GLN A 256 -12.13 -15.64 -0.30
C GLN A 256 -11.95 -15.41 1.21
N MET A 257 -12.22 -14.21 1.67
CA MET A 257 -12.24 -13.84 3.08
C MET A 257 -13.62 -13.27 3.45
N SER A 258 -13.95 -13.31 4.72
CA SER A 258 -15.23 -12.76 5.20
C SER A 258 -15.23 -11.24 5.17
N ASN A 259 -16.41 -10.66 5.02
CA ASN A 259 -16.59 -9.22 5.19
C ASN A 259 -16.25 -8.81 6.63
N GLY A 260 -15.69 -7.62 6.79
CA GLY A 260 -15.33 -7.08 8.11
C GLY A 260 -13.93 -7.46 8.59
N ILE A 261 -13.11 -8.13 7.77
CA ILE A 261 -11.69 -8.31 8.08
C ILE A 261 -10.96 -6.98 8.16
N ASN A 262 -9.86 -6.96 8.88
CA ASN A 262 -8.97 -5.81 9.00
C ASN A 262 -7.56 -6.14 8.45
N SER A 263 -6.67 -5.17 8.48
CA SER A 263 -5.30 -5.32 7.96
C SER A 263 -4.45 -6.33 8.75
N ASN A 264 -4.75 -6.59 10.03
CA ASN A 264 -4.07 -7.63 10.82
C ASN A 264 -4.45 -9.04 10.35
N ASP A 265 -5.73 -9.25 9.98
CA ASP A 265 -6.18 -10.54 9.42
C ASP A 265 -5.44 -10.85 8.11
N ILE A 266 -5.28 -9.82 7.26
CA ILE A 266 -4.51 -9.94 6.01
C ILE A 266 -3.04 -10.23 6.31
N ARG A 267 -2.42 -9.50 7.25
CA ARG A 267 -1.03 -9.70 7.65
C ARG A 267 -0.79 -11.13 8.16
N SER A 268 -1.69 -11.61 9.00
CA SER A 268 -1.62 -12.97 9.57
C SER A 268 -1.72 -14.02 8.48
N PHE A 269 -2.66 -13.87 7.54
CA PHE A 269 -2.81 -14.76 6.40
C PHE A 269 -1.56 -14.78 5.50
N LEU A 270 -1.00 -13.62 5.16
CA LEU A 270 0.19 -13.55 4.31
C LEU A 270 1.41 -14.19 4.98
N ARG A 271 1.59 -13.95 6.29
CA ARG A 271 2.68 -14.55 7.08
C ARG A 271 2.53 -16.08 7.16
N GLU A 272 1.33 -16.56 7.42
CA GLU A 272 1.06 -18.00 7.45
C GLU A 272 1.27 -18.64 6.07
N TYR A 273 0.81 -17.99 5.01
CA TYR A 273 1.02 -18.43 3.63
C TYR A 273 2.52 -18.54 3.30
N GLU A 274 3.31 -17.55 3.66
CA GLU A 274 4.77 -17.57 3.46
C GLU A 274 5.44 -18.69 4.25
N ILE A 275 5.07 -18.90 5.52
CA ILE A 275 5.61 -19.98 6.36
C ILE A 275 5.27 -21.35 5.77
N GLN A 276 4.03 -21.57 5.34
CA GLN A 276 3.58 -22.89 4.84
C GLN A 276 4.11 -23.21 3.45
N THR A 277 4.29 -22.22 2.60
CA THR A 277 4.64 -22.43 1.18
C THR A 277 6.09 -22.11 0.85
N GLY A 278 6.78 -21.34 1.70
CA GLY A 278 8.09 -20.75 1.42
C GLY A 278 8.04 -19.65 0.34
N VAL A 279 6.86 -19.20 -0.07
CA VAL A 279 6.67 -18.25 -1.17
C VAL A 279 6.43 -16.85 -0.60
N LYS A 280 7.40 -15.95 -0.81
CA LYS A 280 7.24 -14.54 -0.48
C LYS A 280 6.28 -13.87 -1.47
N VAL A 281 5.32 -13.11 -0.95
CA VAL A 281 4.33 -12.39 -1.77
C VAL A 281 4.93 -11.09 -2.29
N ASP A 282 4.79 -10.85 -3.58
CA ASP A 282 5.23 -9.62 -4.27
C ASP A 282 4.10 -8.62 -4.43
N ALA A 283 2.88 -9.11 -4.66
CA ALA A 283 1.71 -8.29 -4.95
C ALA A 283 0.47 -8.80 -4.22
N LEU A 284 -0.27 -7.87 -3.63
CA LEU A 284 -1.54 -8.11 -2.95
C LEU A 284 -2.65 -7.31 -3.62
N LEU A 285 -3.70 -8.01 -4.01
CA LEU A 285 -4.92 -7.45 -4.57
C LEU A 285 -6.07 -7.69 -3.60
N VAL A 286 -6.76 -6.64 -3.15
CA VAL A 286 -7.87 -6.72 -2.19
C VAL A 286 -9.17 -6.23 -2.87
N ASP A 287 -10.12 -7.11 -3.06
CA ASP A 287 -11.39 -6.82 -3.72
C ASP A 287 -12.57 -6.94 -2.74
N TYR A 288 -13.03 -5.85 -2.09
CA TYR A 288 -12.60 -4.47 -2.13
C TYR A 288 -12.63 -3.81 -0.74
N LEU A 289 -11.91 -2.69 -0.57
CA LEU A 289 -11.64 -2.09 0.74
C LEU A 289 -12.90 -1.65 1.53
N ASP A 290 -13.99 -1.28 0.84
CA ASP A 290 -15.22 -0.80 1.49
C ASP A 290 -15.90 -1.89 2.36
N LEU A 291 -15.57 -3.16 2.13
CA LEU A 291 -16.04 -4.31 2.92
C LEU A 291 -15.14 -4.63 4.12
N MET A 292 -14.01 -3.94 4.26
CA MET A 292 -13.10 -4.10 5.40
C MET A 292 -13.54 -3.25 6.59
N MET A 293 -13.00 -3.57 7.76
CA MET A 293 -13.13 -2.80 9.00
C MET A 293 -11.76 -2.38 9.50
N PRO A 294 -11.63 -1.21 10.16
CA PRO A 294 -10.36 -0.82 10.76
C PRO A 294 -10.04 -1.68 12.00
N ILE A 295 -8.76 -1.79 12.35
CA ILE A 295 -8.30 -2.45 13.57
C ILE A 295 -8.91 -1.78 14.81
N SER A 296 -9.05 -0.44 14.77
CA SER A 296 -9.65 0.31 15.87
C SER A 296 -11.16 0.07 15.93
N GLY A 297 -11.60 -0.71 16.91
CA GLY A 297 -13.03 -0.96 17.19
C GLY A 297 -13.84 0.26 17.65
N LYS A 298 -13.22 1.45 17.74
CA LYS A 298 -13.87 2.70 18.17
C LYS A 298 -14.64 3.42 17.07
N VAL A 299 -14.54 2.96 15.83
CA VAL A 299 -15.24 3.57 14.68
C VAL A 299 -16.60 2.92 14.53
N SER A 300 -17.66 3.73 14.57
CA SER A 300 -19.00 3.24 14.28
C SER A 300 -19.08 2.72 12.83
N PRO A 301 -19.65 1.53 12.60
CA PRO A 301 -19.89 1.03 11.23
C PRO A 301 -20.75 1.96 10.37
N SER A 302 -21.50 2.86 11.00
CA SER A 302 -22.34 3.87 10.30
C SER A 302 -21.54 5.08 9.83
N ASP A 303 -20.32 5.30 10.36
CA ASP A 303 -19.45 6.40 9.93
C ASP A 303 -18.48 5.91 8.84
N LEU A 304 -19.04 5.71 7.64
CA LEU A 304 -18.30 5.17 6.49
C LEU A 304 -17.08 6.01 6.11
N PHE A 305 -17.14 7.33 6.32
CA PHE A 305 -16.06 8.23 5.97
C PHE A 305 -14.80 7.97 6.82
N ILE A 306 -15.00 7.90 8.14
CA ILE A 306 -13.89 7.65 9.09
C ILE A 306 -13.39 6.21 8.94
N LYS A 307 -14.30 5.25 8.79
CA LYS A 307 -13.98 3.85 8.55
C LYS A 307 -13.04 3.68 7.35
N ASP A 308 -13.45 4.22 6.21
CA ASP A 308 -12.70 4.06 4.96
C ASP A 308 -11.33 4.77 4.99
N LYS A 309 -11.23 5.89 5.72
CA LYS A 309 -9.96 6.57 5.96
C LYS A 309 -8.99 5.65 6.71
N TYR A 310 -9.40 5.10 7.86
CA TYR A 310 -8.53 4.24 8.66
C TYR A 310 -8.14 2.96 7.91
N VAL A 311 -9.08 2.31 7.22
CA VAL A 311 -8.79 1.12 6.41
C VAL A 311 -7.75 1.44 5.32
N SER A 312 -7.87 2.59 4.65
CA SER A 312 -6.90 3.00 3.62
C SER A 312 -5.51 3.30 4.22
N GLU A 313 -5.45 3.95 5.39
CA GLU A 313 -4.20 4.20 6.12
C GLU A 313 -3.54 2.88 6.55
N GLU A 314 -4.31 1.94 7.06
CA GLU A 314 -3.82 0.62 7.47
C GLU A 314 -3.32 -0.21 6.29
N LEU A 315 -4.04 -0.22 5.15
CA LEU A 315 -3.58 -0.90 3.94
C LEU A 315 -2.29 -0.27 3.38
N ARG A 316 -2.20 1.06 3.39
CA ARG A 316 -0.98 1.74 2.97
C ARG A 316 0.20 1.39 3.87
N ASN A 317 0.00 1.39 5.19
CA ASN A 317 1.03 0.99 6.15
C ASN A 317 1.45 -0.47 5.93
N LEU A 318 0.50 -1.36 5.64
CA LEU A 318 0.78 -2.76 5.32
C LEU A 318 1.62 -2.90 4.04
N ALA A 319 1.34 -2.10 2.99
CA ALA A 319 2.15 -2.08 1.77
C ALA A 319 3.60 -1.66 2.03
N VAL A 320 3.81 -0.62 2.85
CA VAL A 320 5.14 -0.15 3.26
C VAL A 320 5.86 -1.19 4.11
N GLU A 321 5.19 -1.73 5.14
CA GLU A 321 5.74 -2.72 6.08
C GLU A 321 6.26 -3.97 5.35
N LEU A 322 5.46 -4.50 4.41
CA LEU A 322 5.80 -5.72 3.68
C LEU A 322 6.62 -5.45 2.41
N ASN A 323 6.76 -4.19 2.01
CA ASN A 323 7.40 -3.75 0.77
C ASN A 323 6.84 -4.48 -0.47
N ILE A 324 5.51 -4.50 -0.60
CA ILE A 324 4.78 -5.15 -1.69
C ILE A 324 3.99 -4.15 -2.53
N LEU A 325 3.60 -4.58 -3.74
CA LEU A 325 2.55 -3.92 -4.50
C LEU A 325 1.21 -4.15 -3.81
N LEU A 326 0.47 -3.10 -3.47
CA LEU A 326 -0.86 -3.24 -2.90
C LEU A 326 -1.88 -2.46 -3.73
N VAL A 327 -2.82 -3.20 -4.29
CA VAL A 327 -3.91 -2.63 -5.09
C VAL A 327 -5.26 -3.06 -4.51
N THR A 328 -6.16 -2.11 -4.40
CA THR A 328 -7.54 -2.38 -3.98
C THR A 328 -8.53 -1.66 -4.88
N ALA A 329 -9.80 -1.99 -4.71
CA ALA A 329 -10.89 -1.29 -5.36
C ALA A 329 -11.74 -0.51 -4.36
N SER A 330 -12.44 0.50 -4.84
CA SER A 330 -13.42 1.25 -4.06
C SER A 330 -14.61 1.67 -4.91
N GLN A 331 -15.78 1.69 -4.29
CA GLN A 331 -17.01 2.08 -4.97
C GLN A 331 -17.18 3.60 -4.99
N LEU A 332 -17.51 4.14 -6.16
CA LEU A 332 -17.93 5.53 -6.35
C LEU A 332 -19.43 5.67 -6.18
N ASN A 333 -19.88 6.84 -5.75
CA ASN A 333 -21.32 7.16 -5.65
C ASN A 333 -21.99 7.25 -7.02
N ARG A 334 -23.32 7.04 -7.02
CA ARG A 334 -24.12 7.03 -8.24
C ARG A 334 -24.07 8.36 -9.02
N GLY A 335 -23.97 9.51 -8.35
CA GLY A 335 -23.82 10.81 -9.00
C GLY A 335 -22.54 11.00 -9.79
N ALA A 336 -21.48 10.29 -9.39
CA ALA A 336 -20.20 10.32 -10.09
C ALA A 336 -20.18 9.49 -11.39
N VAL A 337 -21.11 8.58 -11.59
CA VAL A 337 -21.13 7.67 -12.75
C VAL A 337 -21.69 8.33 -14.02
N GLU A 338 -22.46 9.41 -13.86
CA GLU A 338 -23.17 10.08 -14.98
C GLU A 338 -22.40 11.29 -15.56
N GLU A 339 -21.33 11.76 -14.92
CA GLU A 339 -20.56 12.90 -15.39
C GLU A 339 -19.36 12.49 -16.21
N ILE A 340 -19.14 13.19 -17.33
CA ILE A 340 -18.04 12.93 -18.29
C ILE A 340 -16.67 13.36 -17.75
N GLU A 341 -16.65 14.22 -16.73
CA GLU A 341 -15.43 14.69 -16.06
C GLU A 341 -15.57 14.51 -14.55
N PHE A 342 -14.64 13.76 -13.95
CA PHE A 342 -14.62 13.59 -12.52
C PHE A 342 -13.83 14.73 -11.85
N ASP A 343 -14.52 15.42 -10.95
CA ASP A 343 -13.92 16.26 -9.92
C ASP A 343 -13.82 15.45 -8.61
N HIS A 344 -12.87 15.81 -7.76
CA HIS A 344 -12.67 15.21 -6.43
C HIS A 344 -13.92 15.21 -5.54
N SER A 345 -14.92 16.06 -5.87
CA SER A 345 -16.22 16.14 -5.16
C SER A 345 -17.14 14.93 -5.38
N HIS A 346 -16.93 14.14 -6.43
CA HIS A 346 -17.80 13.02 -6.82
C HIS A 346 -17.53 11.71 -6.08
N ILE A 347 -16.47 11.67 -5.28
CA ILE A 347 -16.16 10.54 -4.43
C ILE A 347 -16.80 10.78 -3.06
N ALA A 348 -18.10 10.55 -2.92
CA ALA A 348 -18.77 10.67 -1.63
C ALA A 348 -18.22 9.63 -0.65
N GLY A 349 -17.72 10.08 0.47
CA GLY A 349 -16.89 9.28 1.37
C GLY A 349 -15.48 9.04 0.84
N GLY A 350 -15.20 9.37 -0.43
CA GLY A 350 -13.98 9.03 -1.13
C GLY A 350 -12.83 10.01 -0.98
N ILE A 351 -13.06 11.24 -0.52
CA ILE A 351 -11.97 12.20 -0.29
C ILE A 351 -10.93 11.62 0.67
N SER A 352 -11.36 10.93 1.71
CA SER A 352 -10.46 10.31 2.67
C SER A 352 -9.61 9.18 2.08
N LYS A 353 -10.21 8.34 1.23
CA LYS A 353 -9.51 7.26 0.52
C LYS A 353 -8.50 7.82 -0.48
N ILE A 354 -8.87 8.91 -1.18
CA ILE A 354 -7.97 9.61 -2.10
C ILE A 354 -6.81 10.24 -1.34
N GLN A 355 -7.05 10.84 -0.18
CA GLN A 355 -6.00 11.51 0.59
C GLN A 355 -4.92 10.54 1.06
N THR A 356 -5.28 9.34 1.48
CA THR A 356 -4.36 8.35 2.03
C THR A 356 -3.65 7.51 0.96
N SER A 357 -4.33 7.22 -0.16
CA SER A 357 -3.74 6.43 -1.27
C SER A 357 -2.65 7.20 -2.01
N ASP A 358 -1.69 6.48 -2.57
CA ASP A 358 -0.63 7.04 -3.39
C ASP A 358 -1.11 7.24 -4.84
N ASN A 359 -1.86 6.29 -5.38
CA ASN A 359 -2.47 6.38 -6.70
C ASN A 359 -3.98 6.10 -6.62
N VAL A 360 -4.79 6.87 -7.35
CA VAL A 360 -6.22 6.66 -7.53
C VAL A 360 -6.56 6.72 -9.00
N ILE A 361 -7.16 5.64 -9.51
CA ILE A 361 -7.50 5.47 -10.91
C ILE A 361 -9.02 5.25 -11.02
N GLY A 362 -9.69 6.16 -11.67
CA GLY A 362 -11.12 6.06 -11.96
C GLY A 362 -11.37 5.13 -13.16
N ILE A 363 -12.34 4.21 -13.03
CA ILE A 363 -12.80 3.36 -14.11
C ILE A 363 -14.06 3.96 -14.69
N PHE A 364 -13.99 4.34 -15.95
CA PHE A 364 -15.08 4.91 -16.73
C PHE A 364 -15.55 3.91 -17.75
N THR A 365 -16.73 3.39 -17.61
CA THR A 365 -17.26 2.46 -18.56
C THR A 365 -18.76 2.66 -18.68
N SER A 366 -19.20 3.31 -19.76
CA SER A 366 -20.60 3.31 -20.13
C SER A 366 -20.98 1.94 -20.71
N ASN A 367 -22.27 1.61 -20.70
CA ASN A 367 -22.74 0.38 -21.35
C ASN A 367 -22.36 0.36 -22.85
N ALA A 368 -22.47 1.51 -23.52
CA ALA A 368 -22.10 1.65 -24.93
C ALA A 368 -20.58 1.41 -25.17
N MET A 369 -19.71 1.83 -24.28
CA MET A 369 -18.26 1.54 -24.38
C MET A 369 -18.00 0.04 -24.21
N ARG A 370 -18.68 -0.57 -23.25
CA ARG A 370 -18.54 -2.01 -22.95
C ARG A 370 -19.01 -2.89 -24.12
N GLU A 371 -20.13 -2.52 -24.75
CA GLU A 371 -20.62 -3.18 -25.97
C GLU A 371 -19.65 -3.06 -27.15
N ARG A 372 -18.88 -1.98 -27.18
CA ARG A 372 -17.80 -1.78 -28.17
C ARG A 372 -16.46 -2.41 -27.78
N GLY A 373 -16.40 -3.15 -26.69
CA GLY A 373 -15.17 -3.75 -26.18
C GLY A 373 -14.15 -2.74 -25.69
N ARG A 374 -14.59 -1.65 -25.05
CA ARG A 374 -13.71 -0.57 -24.58
C ARG A 374 -13.88 -0.31 -23.09
N TYR A 375 -12.76 -0.07 -22.42
CA TYR A 375 -12.66 0.51 -21.10
C TYR A 375 -11.89 1.81 -21.16
N GLN A 376 -12.34 2.83 -20.44
CA GLN A 376 -11.58 4.05 -20.23
C GLN A 376 -11.25 4.17 -18.74
N ILE A 377 -10.00 4.49 -18.41
CA ILE A 377 -9.54 4.82 -17.10
C ILE A 377 -8.99 6.25 -17.06
N GLN A 378 -9.07 6.90 -15.90
CA GLN A 378 -8.52 8.23 -15.68
C GLN A 378 -7.67 8.24 -14.42
N PHE A 379 -6.49 8.84 -14.49
CA PHE A 379 -5.62 9.05 -13.33
C PHE A 379 -6.13 10.25 -12.53
N MET A 380 -6.78 10.00 -11.41
CA MET A 380 -7.36 11.03 -10.53
C MET A 380 -6.32 11.56 -9.55
N LYS A 381 -5.41 10.71 -9.09
CA LYS A 381 -4.29 11.04 -8.22
C LYS A 381 -3.11 10.15 -8.51
N THR A 382 -1.92 10.69 -8.47
CA THR A 382 -0.65 9.98 -8.41
C THR A 382 0.35 10.84 -7.65
N ARG A 383 1.19 10.21 -6.80
CA ARG A 383 2.28 10.87 -6.10
C ARG A 383 3.61 10.72 -6.82
N SER A 384 3.75 9.67 -7.60
CA SER A 384 5.00 9.27 -8.26
C SER A 384 5.13 9.74 -9.70
N SER A 385 4.09 10.38 -10.26
CA SER A 385 4.11 10.84 -11.67
C SER A 385 3.28 12.11 -11.90
N SER A 386 3.43 12.69 -13.09
CA SER A 386 2.64 13.84 -13.57
C SER A 386 1.38 13.43 -14.35
N GLY A 387 0.96 12.17 -14.25
CA GLY A 387 -0.13 11.61 -15.04
C GLY A 387 -1.55 12.03 -14.64
N VAL A 388 -1.73 12.84 -13.58
CA VAL A 388 -3.05 13.29 -13.09
C VAL A 388 -3.86 13.95 -14.21
N GLY A 389 -5.13 13.56 -14.34
CA GLY A 389 -6.05 14.02 -15.37
C GLY A 389 -5.96 13.27 -16.70
N SER A 390 -4.90 12.51 -16.93
CA SER A 390 -4.74 11.71 -18.14
C SER A 390 -5.78 10.59 -18.20
N LYS A 391 -6.33 10.36 -19.41
CA LYS A 391 -7.21 9.23 -19.71
C LYS A 391 -6.47 8.21 -20.57
N VAL A 392 -6.77 6.95 -20.36
CA VAL A 392 -6.23 5.83 -21.15
C VAL A 392 -7.39 4.92 -21.53
N ASP A 393 -7.48 4.61 -22.82
CA ASP A 393 -8.42 3.65 -23.34
C ASP A 393 -7.77 2.28 -23.48
N LEU A 394 -8.51 1.24 -23.05
CA LEU A 394 -8.08 -0.14 -23.07
C LEU A 394 -9.11 -0.98 -23.85
N LYS A 395 -8.65 -2.03 -24.49
CA LYS A 395 -9.48 -3.03 -25.12
C LYS A 395 -10.06 -3.98 -24.08
N PHE A 396 -11.33 -4.28 -24.20
CA PHE A 396 -12.03 -5.23 -23.33
C PHE A 396 -12.75 -6.29 -24.16
N ASP A 397 -12.44 -7.54 -23.91
CA ASP A 397 -13.19 -8.65 -24.45
C ASP A 397 -14.26 -9.11 -23.45
N PRO A 398 -15.54 -8.88 -23.70
CA PRO A 398 -16.63 -9.25 -22.78
C PRO A 398 -16.84 -10.76 -22.67
N GLU A 399 -16.35 -11.57 -23.60
CA GLU A 399 -16.49 -13.02 -23.55
C GLU A 399 -15.44 -13.66 -22.65
N THR A 400 -14.18 -13.27 -22.80
CA THR A 400 -13.06 -13.78 -22.01
C THR A 400 -12.76 -12.93 -20.79
N LEU A 401 -13.39 -11.77 -20.66
CA LEU A 401 -13.18 -10.78 -19.59
C LEU A 401 -11.74 -10.20 -19.57
N ARG A 402 -10.99 -10.34 -20.68
CA ARG A 402 -9.63 -9.86 -20.81
C ARG A 402 -9.59 -8.36 -21.07
N ILE A 403 -8.68 -7.66 -20.39
CA ILE A 403 -8.38 -6.24 -20.60
C ILE A 403 -6.95 -6.15 -21.11
N GLU A 404 -6.75 -5.51 -22.26
CA GLU A 404 -5.48 -5.40 -22.96
C GLU A 404 -5.26 -3.98 -23.49
N ASP A 405 -4.03 -3.69 -23.93
CA ASP A 405 -3.76 -2.45 -24.64
C ASP A 405 -4.55 -2.42 -25.98
N LEU A 406 -4.94 -1.21 -26.36
CA LEU A 406 -5.42 -0.98 -27.71
C LEU A 406 -4.28 -1.02 -28.73
N GLU A 407 -4.47 -1.67 -29.87
CA GLU A 407 -3.54 -1.60 -30.96
C GLU A 407 -3.56 -0.19 -31.60
N GLU A 408 -2.41 0.26 -32.12
CA GLU A 408 -2.26 1.63 -32.64
C GLU A 408 -3.23 1.88 -33.81
N ASP A 409 -3.46 0.88 -34.68
CA ASP A 409 -4.39 0.94 -35.80
C ASP A 409 -5.86 1.13 -35.35
N GLU A 410 -6.23 0.61 -34.20
CA GLU A 410 -7.59 0.74 -33.64
C GLU A 410 -7.82 2.15 -33.05
N GLU A 411 -6.77 2.85 -32.61
CA GLU A 411 -6.85 4.24 -32.13
C GLU A 411 -7.01 5.24 -33.25
N ASP A 412 -6.25 5.05 -34.33
CA ASP A 412 -6.32 5.95 -35.48
C ASP A 412 -7.69 5.89 -36.13
N PHE A 413 -8.31 4.71 -36.18
CA PHE A 413 -9.64 4.53 -36.75
C PHE A 413 -10.73 5.24 -35.90
N ASP A 414 -10.70 5.12 -34.58
CA ASP A 414 -11.65 5.80 -33.68
C ASP A 414 -11.43 7.33 -33.65
N THR A 415 -10.18 7.77 -33.71
CA THR A 415 -9.83 9.18 -33.83
C THR A 415 -10.30 9.77 -35.16
N LEU A 416 -10.16 9.04 -36.24
CA LEU A 416 -10.64 9.42 -37.58
C LEU A 416 -12.17 9.46 -37.64
N GLN A 417 -12.86 8.45 -37.10
CA GLN A 417 -14.32 8.45 -37.04
C GLN A 417 -14.85 9.61 -36.18
N THR A 418 -14.26 9.87 -35.07
CA THR A 418 -14.65 10.99 -34.16
C THR A 418 -14.41 12.33 -34.88
N LYS A 419 -13.26 12.53 -35.52
CA LYS A 419 -12.98 13.74 -36.29
C LYS A 419 -13.93 13.91 -37.49
N THR A 420 -14.26 12.81 -38.16
CA THR A 420 -15.22 12.85 -39.27
C THR A 420 -16.63 13.19 -38.80
N LEU A 421 -17.05 12.61 -37.66
CA LEU A 421 -18.36 12.86 -37.05
C LEU A 421 -18.46 14.31 -36.52
N VAL A 422 -17.41 14.83 -35.93
CA VAL A 422 -17.33 16.24 -35.48
C VAL A 422 -17.35 17.17 -36.71
N ALA A 423 -16.62 16.85 -37.76
CA ALA A 423 -16.64 17.63 -39.02
C ALA A 423 -18.01 17.63 -39.68
N ASP A 424 -18.71 16.48 -39.69
CA ASP A 424 -20.07 16.38 -40.25
C ASP A 424 -21.11 17.11 -39.37
N LEU A 425 -20.93 17.08 -38.05
CA LEU A 425 -21.76 17.87 -37.12
C LEU A 425 -21.51 19.39 -37.26
N GLN A 426 -20.28 19.79 -37.48
CA GLN A 426 -19.93 21.19 -37.77
C GLN A 426 -20.49 21.64 -39.10
N ARG A 427 -20.43 20.79 -40.16
CA ARG A 427 -21.03 21.07 -41.45
C ARG A 427 -22.57 21.15 -41.36
N SER A 428 -23.20 20.25 -40.59
CA SER A 428 -24.66 20.27 -40.45
C SER A 428 -25.14 21.47 -39.57
N SER A 429 -24.34 21.95 -38.64
CA SER A 429 -24.61 23.18 -37.89
C SER A 429 -24.38 24.44 -38.72
N ALA A 430 -23.35 24.46 -39.59
CA ALA A 430 -23.11 25.56 -40.53
C ALA A 430 -24.22 25.73 -41.53
N ILE A 431 -24.78 24.64 -42.05
CA ILE A 431 -25.93 24.68 -42.98
C ILE A 431 -27.22 25.21 -42.32
N ARG A 432 -27.34 25.09 -40.97
CA ARG A 432 -28.48 25.67 -40.23
C ARG A 432 -28.32 27.15 -39.86
N THR A 433 -27.12 27.70 -39.97
CA THR A 433 -26.83 29.11 -39.66
C THR A 433 -26.92 30.03 -40.87
N GLU A 434 -26.95 29.54 -42.10
CA GLU A 434 -27.16 30.34 -43.30
C GLU A 434 -28.61 30.84 -43.48
N ASP A 435 -29.56 30.34 -42.69
CA ASP A 435 -31.00 30.72 -42.79
C ASP A 435 -31.49 31.66 -41.69
N LYS A 436 -30.63 32.24 -40.84
CA LYS A 436 -31.03 33.25 -39.85
C LYS A 436 -29.93 34.26 -39.59
N ASP A 437 -30.16 35.47 -40.06
CA ASP A 437 -29.41 36.68 -39.76
C ASP A 437 -29.30 37.00 -38.29
N ASP A 438 -28.07 37.50 -37.93
CA ASP A 438 -27.67 38.39 -36.86
C ASP A 438 -28.03 38.17 -35.39
N THR A 439 -26.95 38.19 -34.62
CA THR A 439 -26.79 38.33 -33.18
C THR A 439 -26.80 37.01 -32.35
N VAL A 440 -25.60 36.48 -32.06
CA VAL A 440 -25.25 35.95 -30.74
C VAL A 440 -23.72 35.80 -30.61
N SER A 441 -23.19 36.42 -29.58
CA SER A 441 -21.82 36.34 -29.08
C SER A 441 -21.50 34.95 -28.51
N SER A 442 -20.27 34.53 -28.77
CA SER A 442 -19.46 33.49 -28.08
C SER A 442 -20.20 32.50 -27.16
N ILE A 443 -20.51 31.34 -27.67
CA ILE A 443 -20.87 30.15 -26.88
C ILE A 443 -19.68 29.22 -26.88
N ASP A 444 -19.29 28.83 -25.66
CA ASP A 444 -18.18 27.91 -25.34
C ASP A 444 -18.30 26.60 -26.14
N GLU A 445 -17.29 26.27 -26.94
CA GLU A 445 -17.27 25.11 -27.86
C GLU A 445 -17.47 23.75 -27.12
N THR A 446 -17.09 23.68 -25.84
CA THR A 446 -17.25 22.49 -25.00
C THR A 446 -18.71 22.16 -24.67
N LYS A 447 -19.60 23.17 -24.56
CA LYS A 447 -21.02 22.96 -24.31
C LYS A 447 -21.79 22.47 -25.55
N LEU A 448 -21.35 22.84 -26.73
CA LEU A 448 -21.95 22.41 -28.00
C LEU A 448 -21.67 20.92 -28.27
N GLN A 449 -20.49 20.41 -27.94
CA GLN A 449 -20.13 19.01 -28.10
C GLN A 449 -20.97 18.09 -27.19
N GLY A 450 -21.22 18.50 -25.94
CA GLY A 450 -22.04 17.74 -25.00
C GLY A 450 -23.53 17.65 -25.35
N LEU A 451 -24.11 18.72 -25.94
CA LEU A 451 -25.51 18.75 -26.35
C LEU A 451 -25.80 17.95 -27.62
N ALA A 452 -24.89 18.01 -28.60
CA ALA A 452 -25.04 17.26 -29.85
C ALA A 452 -24.93 15.75 -29.65
N LEU A 453 -24.04 15.29 -28.76
CA LEU A 453 -23.92 13.88 -28.38
C LEU A 453 -25.19 13.36 -27.67
N ARG A 454 -25.82 14.18 -26.83
CA ARG A 454 -27.03 13.85 -26.08
C ARG A 454 -28.26 13.67 -26.96
N ASP A 455 -28.37 14.45 -28.03
CA ASP A 455 -29.49 14.37 -28.98
C ASP A 455 -29.38 13.21 -29.94
N LEU A 456 -28.16 12.76 -30.28
CA LEU A 456 -27.93 11.56 -31.09
C LEU A 456 -28.23 10.25 -30.30
N LEU A 457 -28.02 10.25 -29.01
CA LEU A 457 -28.31 9.09 -28.13
C LEU A 457 -29.80 8.93 -27.81
N LYS A 458 -30.64 9.98 -28.00
CA LYS A 458 -32.10 9.92 -27.81
C LYS A 458 -32.89 9.47 -29.02
N LYS A 459 -32.24 9.29 -30.17
CA LYS A 459 -32.91 8.89 -31.45
C LYS A 459 -32.69 7.43 -31.83
N LYS A 460 -32.25 6.58 -30.91
CA LYS A 460 -32.24 5.11 -31.10
C LYS A 460 -33.07 4.42 -30.04
#